data_7d3da70effb71b7cd5538cd791791062
#
_entry.id   7d3da70effb71b7cd5538cd791791062
#
_cell.length_a   1.000
_cell.length_b   1.000
_cell.length_c   1.000
_cell.angle_alpha   90.00
_cell.angle_beta   90.00
_cell.angle_gamma   90.00
#
_symmetry.space_group_name_H-M   'P 1'
#
loop_
_entity.id
_entity.type
_entity.pdbx_description
1 polymer ?
#
loop_
_entity_poly.entity_id
_entity_poly.type
_entity_poly.pdbx_seq_one_letter_code
_entity_poly.pdbx_strand_id
1 'polypeptide(L)'
;MLRRARASAGLTQAGLAKRAGTSQPALARYETGVAVPTLPTLERLLAACGQRLQVGAVRASGPFPSSTSVRGQLGPRARELRRHRRRLLGAARERGVRQIRVFGSLARGEEMPGSDIDLLVDLEPGRTLLDLAAFRREAQDILGIPVDVATPDMLKKRIRAEVEAEAAPV
;
A
#
# COMPACT_ATOMS: atom_id res chain seq x y z
N MET A 1 -14.01 3.94 -3.09
CA MET A 1 -14.36 4.38 -4.46
C MET A 1 -15.81 4.01 -4.81
N LEU A 2 -16.21 2.77 -4.85
CA LEU A 2 -17.54 2.29 -5.29
C LEU A 2 -18.71 2.89 -4.47
N ARG A 3 -18.61 2.91 -3.13
CA ARG A 3 -19.61 3.53 -2.26
C ARG A 3 -19.86 5.02 -2.59
N ARG A 4 -18.81 5.77 -2.92
CA ARG A 4 -18.95 7.17 -3.34
C ARG A 4 -19.65 7.29 -4.69
N ALA A 5 -19.28 6.46 -5.66
CA ALA A 5 -19.91 6.43 -6.98
C ALA A 5 -21.41 6.17 -6.87
N ARG A 6 -21.82 5.18 -6.06
CA ARG A 6 -23.21 4.87 -5.78
C ARG A 6 -23.94 6.04 -5.11
N ALA A 7 -23.34 6.62 -4.08
CA ALA A 7 -23.96 7.74 -3.36
C ALA A 7 -24.17 8.95 -4.26
N SER A 8 -23.17 9.28 -5.10
CA SER A 8 -23.27 10.37 -6.08
C SER A 8 -24.36 10.12 -7.14
N ALA A 9 -24.65 8.85 -7.44
CA ALA A 9 -25.74 8.46 -8.35
C ALA A 9 -27.11 8.39 -7.65
N GLY A 10 -27.20 8.68 -6.36
CA GLY A 10 -28.45 8.62 -5.59
C GLY A 10 -29.02 7.20 -5.42
N LEU A 11 -28.19 6.17 -5.59
CA LEU A 11 -28.64 4.78 -5.58
C LEU A 11 -28.49 4.15 -4.19
N THR A 12 -29.48 3.31 -3.81
CA THR A 12 -29.33 2.39 -2.70
C THR A 12 -28.44 1.21 -3.09
N GLN A 13 -27.91 0.45 -2.13
CA GLN A 13 -27.17 -0.78 -2.45
C GLN A 13 -28.01 -1.78 -3.25
N ALA A 14 -29.28 -1.97 -2.87
CA ALA A 14 -30.20 -2.83 -3.61
C ALA A 14 -30.46 -2.31 -5.03
N GLY A 15 -30.63 -1.00 -5.20
CA GLY A 15 -30.81 -0.37 -6.50
C GLY A 15 -29.61 -0.55 -7.43
N LEU A 16 -28.40 -0.31 -6.92
CA LEU A 16 -27.17 -0.53 -7.72
C LEU A 16 -26.97 -2.01 -8.03
N ALA A 17 -27.19 -2.90 -7.06
CA ALA A 17 -27.05 -4.35 -7.28
C ALA A 17 -27.97 -4.85 -8.40
N LYS A 18 -29.23 -4.42 -8.38
CA LYS A 18 -30.21 -4.75 -9.44
C LYS A 18 -29.76 -4.21 -10.81
N ARG A 19 -29.32 -2.95 -10.89
CA ARG A 19 -28.86 -2.32 -12.14
C ARG A 19 -27.61 -2.98 -12.71
N ALA A 20 -26.69 -3.40 -11.85
CA ALA A 20 -25.40 -4.00 -12.25
C ALA A 20 -25.47 -5.52 -12.40
N GLY A 21 -26.62 -6.16 -12.23
CA GLY A 21 -26.76 -7.61 -12.33
C GLY A 21 -25.95 -8.38 -11.27
N THR A 22 -25.97 -7.90 -10.01
CA THR A 22 -25.31 -8.55 -8.89
C THR A 22 -26.24 -8.60 -7.66
N SER A 23 -25.83 -9.28 -6.61
CA SER A 23 -26.59 -9.33 -5.36
C SER A 23 -26.18 -8.18 -4.41
N GLN A 24 -27.14 -7.72 -3.59
CA GLN A 24 -26.85 -6.71 -2.56
C GLN A 24 -25.76 -7.16 -1.57
N PRO A 25 -25.74 -8.40 -1.07
CA PRO A 25 -24.65 -8.88 -0.20
C PRO A 25 -23.27 -8.84 -0.88
N ALA A 26 -23.18 -9.17 -2.17
CA ALA A 26 -21.93 -9.08 -2.91
C ALA A 26 -21.46 -7.63 -3.01
N LEU A 27 -22.38 -6.71 -3.34
CA LEU A 27 -22.08 -5.28 -3.40
C LEU A 27 -21.63 -4.73 -2.04
N ALA A 28 -22.28 -5.12 -0.94
CA ALA A 28 -21.90 -4.71 0.40
C ALA A 28 -20.45 -5.16 0.74
N ARG A 29 -20.08 -6.39 0.38
CA ARG A 29 -18.72 -6.91 0.57
C ARG A 29 -17.69 -6.15 -0.27
N TYR A 30 -18.04 -5.71 -1.48
CA TYR A 30 -17.18 -4.87 -2.32
C TYR A 30 -17.01 -3.46 -1.73
N GLU A 31 -18.08 -2.87 -1.21
CA GLU A 31 -18.03 -1.52 -0.60
C GLU A 31 -17.28 -1.47 0.72
N THR A 32 -17.24 -2.57 1.46
CA THR A 32 -16.51 -2.71 2.73
C THR A 32 -15.08 -3.22 2.56
N GLY A 33 -14.70 -3.63 1.33
CA GLY A 33 -13.37 -4.18 1.07
C GLY A 33 -13.19 -5.63 1.50
N VAL A 34 -14.24 -6.31 1.96
CA VAL A 34 -14.20 -7.75 2.32
C VAL A 34 -14.01 -8.64 1.09
N ALA A 35 -14.39 -8.16 -0.08
CA ALA A 35 -14.15 -8.82 -1.35
C ALA A 35 -13.75 -7.79 -2.41
N VAL A 36 -12.90 -8.22 -3.34
CA VAL A 36 -12.48 -7.39 -4.48
C VAL A 36 -13.25 -7.81 -5.72
N PRO A 37 -13.97 -6.89 -6.39
CA PRO A 37 -14.63 -7.21 -7.64
C PRO A 37 -13.60 -7.41 -8.76
N THR A 38 -13.88 -8.31 -9.70
CA THR A 38 -13.10 -8.39 -10.94
C THR A 38 -13.27 -7.11 -11.76
N LEU A 39 -12.32 -6.83 -12.66
CA LEU A 39 -12.37 -5.63 -13.50
C LEU A 39 -13.68 -5.50 -14.28
N PRO A 40 -14.20 -6.55 -14.95
CA PRO A 40 -15.51 -6.48 -15.62
C PRO A 40 -16.67 -6.21 -14.65
N THR A 41 -16.60 -6.74 -13.43
CA THR A 41 -17.62 -6.48 -12.39
C THR A 41 -17.57 -5.02 -11.93
N LEU A 42 -16.38 -4.48 -11.72
CA LEU A 42 -16.18 -3.09 -11.33
C LEU A 42 -16.69 -2.13 -12.44
N GLU A 43 -16.37 -2.43 -13.70
CA GLU A 43 -16.86 -1.65 -14.85
C GLU A 43 -18.40 -1.60 -14.88
N ARG A 44 -19.08 -2.75 -14.75
CA ARG A 44 -20.54 -2.81 -14.72
C ARG A 44 -21.13 -2.00 -13.55
N LEU A 45 -20.53 -2.11 -12.37
CA LEU A 45 -20.94 -1.36 -11.19
C LEU A 45 -20.79 0.15 -11.37
N LEU A 46 -19.67 0.60 -11.93
CA LEU A 46 -19.45 2.02 -12.22
C LEU A 46 -20.34 2.53 -13.34
N ALA A 47 -20.51 1.75 -14.41
CA ALA A 47 -21.43 2.09 -15.50
C ALA A 47 -22.87 2.25 -14.99
N ALA A 48 -23.31 1.40 -14.08
CA ALA A 48 -24.63 1.51 -13.44
C ALA A 48 -24.78 2.78 -12.58
N CYS A 49 -23.67 3.38 -12.14
CA CYS A 49 -23.61 4.69 -11.48
C CYS A 49 -23.41 5.87 -12.43
N GLY A 50 -23.43 5.63 -13.77
CA GLY A 50 -23.13 6.67 -14.76
C GLY A 50 -21.65 7.05 -14.86
N GLN A 51 -20.75 6.22 -14.37
CA GLN A 51 -19.31 6.44 -14.39
C GLN A 51 -18.62 5.44 -15.33
N ARG A 52 -17.53 5.87 -15.96
CA ARG A 52 -16.68 5.01 -16.78
C ARG A 52 -15.37 4.73 -16.06
N LEU A 53 -14.98 3.46 -16.03
CA LEU A 53 -13.65 3.07 -15.58
C LEU A 53 -12.64 3.37 -16.72
N GLN A 54 -11.58 4.10 -16.40
CA GLN A 54 -10.44 4.26 -17.28
C GLN A 54 -9.25 3.56 -16.67
N VAL A 55 -8.74 2.55 -17.37
CA VAL A 55 -7.51 1.83 -16.99
C VAL A 55 -6.47 2.14 -18.05
N GLY A 56 -5.37 2.74 -17.64
CA GLY A 56 -4.26 3.08 -18.51
C GLY A 56 -2.97 2.43 -18.04
N ALA A 57 -2.15 1.95 -18.98
CA ALA A 57 -0.78 1.61 -18.70
C ALA A 57 0.06 2.89 -18.78
N VAL A 58 0.76 3.23 -17.71
CA VAL A 58 1.77 4.29 -17.71
C VAL A 58 3.16 3.67 -17.71
N ARG A 59 4.11 4.27 -18.42
CA ARG A 59 5.50 3.83 -18.29
C ARG A 59 5.95 4.04 -16.84
N ALA A 60 6.38 2.98 -16.20
CA ALA A 60 7.07 3.07 -14.92
C ALA A 60 8.41 3.78 -15.13
N SER A 61 8.45 5.07 -14.83
CA SER A 61 9.69 5.85 -14.82
C SER A 61 10.25 5.82 -13.40
N GLY A 62 10.99 4.77 -13.07
CA GLY A 62 11.62 4.60 -11.77
C GLY A 62 11.20 3.31 -11.06
N PRO A 63 11.89 2.96 -9.98
CA PRO A 63 11.73 1.68 -9.28
C PRO A 63 10.42 1.54 -8.48
N PHE A 64 9.53 2.51 -8.55
CA PHE A 64 8.16 2.37 -8.08
C PHE A 64 7.25 2.09 -9.27
N PRO A 65 6.57 0.95 -9.32
CA PRO A 65 5.26 1.01 -9.89
C PRO A 65 4.50 1.99 -9.01
N SER A 66 4.25 3.20 -9.49
CA SER A 66 3.22 4.05 -8.93
C SER A 66 1.93 3.26 -9.07
N SER A 67 1.74 2.30 -8.18
CA SER A 67 0.48 1.63 -8.03
C SER A 67 -0.48 2.72 -7.65
N THR A 68 -1.20 3.13 -8.67
CA THR A 68 -2.33 4.01 -8.54
C THR A 68 -2.02 5.49 -8.48
N SER A 69 -1.65 6.04 -9.63
CA SER A 69 -2.25 7.31 -9.98
C SER A 69 -3.71 7.11 -10.45
N VAL A 70 -4.55 6.53 -9.63
CA VAL A 70 -5.83 7.19 -9.45
C VAL A 70 -5.42 8.53 -8.87
N ARG A 71 -5.76 9.64 -9.49
CA ARG A 71 -5.65 11.01 -8.94
C ARG A 71 -6.24 10.98 -7.53
N GLY A 72 -5.54 10.44 -6.59
CA GLY A 72 -5.96 10.08 -5.27
C GLY A 72 -4.72 10.02 -4.42
N GLN A 73 -4.59 10.98 -3.66
CA GLN A 73 -3.87 11.11 -2.42
C GLN A 73 -3.15 9.81 -2.02
N LEU A 74 -1.82 9.87 -1.96
CA LEU A 74 -1.00 8.91 -1.21
C LEU A 74 -1.73 8.58 0.08
N GLY A 75 -1.83 7.32 0.44
CA GLY A 75 -2.39 6.92 1.71
C GLY A 75 -1.69 7.63 2.89
N PRO A 76 -2.29 7.65 4.06
CA PRO A 76 -1.75 8.40 5.19
C PRO A 76 -0.33 7.97 5.55
N ARG A 77 -0.01 6.67 5.45
CA ARG A 77 1.33 6.14 5.75
C ARG A 77 2.37 6.52 4.70
N ALA A 78 2.01 6.44 3.43
CA ALA A 78 2.88 6.86 2.33
C ALA A 78 3.17 8.37 2.41
N ARG A 79 2.21 9.19 2.81
CA ARG A 79 2.43 10.62 3.05
C ARG A 79 3.40 10.87 4.19
N GLU A 80 3.26 10.15 5.31
CA GLU A 80 4.10 10.29 6.48
C GLU A 80 5.54 9.85 6.17
N LEU A 81 5.70 8.72 5.51
CA LEU A 81 7.00 8.23 5.06
C LEU A 81 7.69 9.26 4.12
N ARG A 82 6.97 9.80 3.16
CA ARG A 82 7.49 10.82 2.25
C ARG A 82 7.87 12.11 2.96
N ARG A 83 7.06 12.56 3.92
CA ARG A 83 7.30 13.76 4.73
C ARG A 83 8.59 13.65 5.54
N HIS A 84 8.84 12.48 6.11
CA HIS A 84 9.97 12.22 6.99
C HIS A 84 11.15 11.52 6.31
N ARG A 85 11.09 11.32 4.99
CA ARG A 85 12.09 10.58 4.20
C ARG A 85 13.55 11.00 4.50
N ARG A 86 13.83 12.31 4.54
CA ARG A 86 15.19 12.81 4.77
C ARG A 86 15.71 12.42 6.16
N ARG A 87 14.88 12.55 7.18
CA ARG A 87 15.24 12.16 8.55
C ARG A 87 15.46 10.67 8.67
N LEU A 88 14.59 9.88 8.06
CA LEU A 88 14.71 8.42 8.04
C LEU A 88 16.00 7.95 7.37
N LEU A 89 16.36 8.53 6.23
CA LEU A 89 17.61 8.23 5.53
C LEU A 89 18.86 8.70 6.31
N GLY A 90 18.74 9.76 7.09
CA GLY A 90 19.79 10.21 8.02
C GLY A 90 20.05 9.18 9.12
N ALA A 91 18.99 8.82 9.85
CA ALA A 91 19.01 7.79 10.89
C ALA A 91 19.55 6.43 10.36
N ALA A 92 19.16 6.05 9.16
CA ALA A 92 19.64 4.85 8.51
C ALA A 92 21.17 4.84 8.36
N ARG A 93 21.74 5.94 7.85
CA ARG A 93 23.21 6.06 7.67
C ARG A 93 23.96 5.96 8.99
N GLU A 94 23.44 6.61 10.04
CA GLU A 94 24.07 6.56 11.37
C GLU A 94 24.09 5.15 11.96
N ARG A 95 23.10 4.33 11.60
CA ARG A 95 22.96 2.92 12.03
C ARG A 95 23.57 1.91 11.06
N GLY A 96 24.25 2.38 9.99
CA GLY A 96 24.84 1.51 8.98
C GLY A 96 23.81 0.76 8.14
N VAL A 97 22.65 1.36 7.93
CA VAL A 97 21.64 0.87 6.98
C VAL A 97 21.93 1.47 5.61
N ARG A 98 22.25 0.63 4.62
CA ARG A 98 22.67 1.04 3.26
C ARG A 98 21.51 1.33 2.35
N GLN A 99 20.47 0.51 2.43
CA GLN A 99 19.24 0.65 1.62
C GLN A 99 18.01 0.49 2.50
N ILE A 100 17.01 1.27 2.21
CA ILE A 100 15.67 1.12 2.81
C ILE A 100 14.68 0.96 1.67
N ARG A 101 13.90 -0.11 1.74
CA ARG A 101 12.80 -0.41 0.82
C ARG A 101 11.54 -0.63 1.63
N VAL A 102 10.41 -0.20 1.11
CA VAL A 102 9.11 -0.49 1.70
C VAL A 102 8.56 -1.75 1.05
N PHE A 103 7.93 -2.63 1.83
CA PHE A 103 7.20 -3.79 1.31
C PHE A 103 5.83 -3.93 1.99
N GLY A 104 5.12 -5.01 1.74
CA GLY A 104 3.84 -5.30 2.37
C GLY A 104 2.70 -4.40 1.89
N SER A 105 1.75 -4.11 2.78
CA SER A 105 0.52 -3.39 2.44
C SER A 105 0.77 -2.00 1.86
N LEU A 106 1.79 -1.30 2.35
CA LEU A 106 2.16 0.02 1.87
C LEU A 106 2.69 -0.02 0.43
N ALA A 107 3.56 -0.99 0.12
CA ALA A 107 4.10 -1.18 -1.23
C ALA A 107 2.99 -1.57 -2.24
N ARG A 108 2.01 -2.36 -1.80
CA ARG A 108 0.86 -2.76 -2.64
C ARG A 108 -0.25 -1.72 -2.70
N GLY A 109 -0.15 -0.60 -1.95
CA GLY A 109 -1.21 0.41 -1.88
C GLY A 109 -2.48 -0.06 -1.14
N GLU A 110 -2.36 -1.07 -0.29
CA GLU A 110 -3.44 -1.69 0.49
C GLU A 110 -3.49 -1.18 1.93
N GLU A 111 -3.07 0.05 2.17
CA GLU A 111 -3.00 0.64 3.49
C GLU A 111 -4.36 0.63 4.20
N MET A 112 -4.38 0.14 5.43
CA MET A 112 -5.54 0.23 6.31
C MET A 112 -5.25 1.16 7.50
N PRO A 113 -6.27 1.79 8.09
CA PRO A 113 -6.09 2.51 9.34
C PRO A 113 -5.49 1.59 10.41
N GLY A 114 -4.35 1.98 10.99
CA GLY A 114 -3.63 1.19 11.97
C GLY A 114 -2.58 0.22 11.40
N SER A 115 -2.40 0.12 10.08
CA SER A 115 -1.32 -0.68 9.50
C SER A 115 0.05 -0.16 9.92
N ASP A 116 0.99 -1.08 10.11
CA ASP A 116 2.40 -0.80 10.33
C ASP A 116 3.08 -0.45 9.00
N ILE A 117 4.27 0.11 9.07
CA ILE A 117 5.15 0.25 7.90
C ILE A 117 6.20 -0.86 7.94
N ASP A 118 6.22 -1.68 6.90
CA ASP A 118 7.19 -2.75 6.74
C ASP A 118 8.40 -2.26 5.93
N LEU A 119 9.58 -2.25 6.54
CA LEU A 119 10.83 -1.84 5.91
C LEU A 119 11.76 -3.03 5.71
N LEU A 120 12.19 -3.25 4.49
CA LEU A 120 13.28 -4.16 4.14
C LEU A 120 14.57 -3.36 4.02
N VAL A 121 15.59 -3.74 4.79
CA VAL A 121 16.84 -2.99 4.86
C VAL A 121 18.06 -3.87 4.61
N ASP A 122 19.09 -3.29 4.03
CA ASP A 122 20.39 -3.91 3.89
C ASP A 122 21.36 -3.24 4.86
N LEU A 123 22.04 -4.04 5.70
CA LEU A 123 23.04 -3.55 6.66
C LEU A 123 24.43 -3.54 6.06
N GLU A 124 25.28 -2.65 6.56
CA GLU A 124 26.71 -2.67 6.31
C GLU A 124 27.36 -3.90 6.95
N PRO A 125 28.47 -4.40 6.38
CA PRO A 125 29.26 -5.46 7.01
C PRO A 125 29.65 -5.09 8.43
N GLY A 126 29.52 -6.04 9.36
CA GLY A 126 29.85 -5.85 10.77
C GLY A 126 28.77 -5.23 11.64
N ARG A 127 27.64 -4.85 11.06
CA ARG A 127 26.45 -4.42 11.83
C ARG A 127 25.70 -5.63 12.39
N THR A 128 25.01 -5.41 13.49
CA THR A 128 24.36 -6.44 14.27
C THR A 128 22.84 -6.25 14.33
N LEU A 129 22.13 -7.24 14.88
CA LEU A 129 20.71 -7.10 15.19
C LEU A 129 20.40 -5.96 16.18
N LEU A 130 21.38 -5.55 16.99
CA LEU A 130 21.21 -4.41 17.89
C LEU A 130 21.13 -3.09 17.10
N ASP A 131 21.94 -2.94 16.04
CA ASP A 131 21.88 -1.78 15.15
C ASP A 131 20.54 -1.74 14.43
N LEU A 132 20.04 -2.90 13.98
CA LEU A 132 18.72 -3.03 13.36
C LEU A 132 17.59 -2.63 14.32
N ALA A 133 17.63 -3.11 15.57
CA ALA A 133 16.64 -2.78 16.59
C ALA A 133 16.69 -1.28 16.97
N ALA A 134 17.88 -0.69 17.02
CA ALA A 134 18.07 0.73 17.25
C ALA A 134 17.48 1.55 16.09
N PHE A 135 17.74 1.16 14.84
CA PHE A 135 17.16 1.79 13.67
C PHE A 135 15.62 1.69 13.66
N ARG A 136 15.07 0.51 13.96
CA ARG A 136 13.62 0.32 14.05
C ARG A 136 12.98 1.31 15.04
N ARG A 137 13.54 1.44 16.26
CA ARG A 137 13.04 2.38 17.27
C ARG A 137 13.09 3.81 16.75
N GLU A 138 14.21 4.22 16.19
CA GLU A 138 14.40 5.56 15.66
C GLU A 138 13.46 5.86 14.48
N ALA A 139 13.23 4.89 13.60
CA ALA A 139 12.26 4.99 12.52
C ALA A 139 10.82 5.17 13.06
N GLN A 140 10.44 4.45 14.12
CA GLN A 140 9.15 4.63 14.79
C GLN A 140 9.01 6.03 15.39
N ASP A 141 10.05 6.53 16.05
CA ASP A 141 10.05 7.87 16.64
C ASP A 141 9.96 8.97 15.57
N ILE A 142 10.62 8.77 14.43
CA ILE A 142 10.59 9.72 13.30
C ILE A 142 9.23 9.75 12.64
N LEU A 143 8.62 8.58 12.43
CA LEU A 143 7.37 8.43 11.67
C LEU A 143 6.12 8.57 12.55
N GLY A 144 6.25 8.39 13.87
CA GLY A 144 5.13 8.45 14.81
C GLY A 144 4.12 7.30 14.65
N ILE A 145 4.52 6.20 13.99
CA ILE A 145 3.69 5.03 13.70
C ILE A 145 4.52 3.76 13.88
N PRO A 146 3.89 2.60 14.12
CA PRO A 146 4.60 1.33 14.20
C PRO A 146 5.37 1.03 12.92
N VAL A 147 6.60 0.56 13.08
CA VAL A 147 7.49 0.19 11.98
C VAL A 147 8.07 -1.19 12.27
N ASP A 148 7.95 -2.10 11.33
CA ASP A 148 8.69 -3.34 11.32
C ASP A 148 9.87 -3.26 10.36
N VAL A 149 11.02 -3.80 10.79
CA VAL A 149 12.25 -3.77 10.01
C VAL A 149 12.81 -5.17 9.90
N ALA A 150 13.05 -5.62 8.68
CA ALA A 150 13.66 -6.91 8.39
C ALA A 150 14.83 -6.76 7.43
N THR A 151 15.79 -7.68 7.51
CA THR A 151 16.80 -7.88 6.46
C THR A 151 16.35 -9.05 5.56
N PRO A 152 16.84 -9.14 4.31
CA PRO A 152 16.54 -10.28 3.43
C PRO A 152 16.81 -11.65 4.09
N ASP A 153 17.83 -11.74 4.95
CA ASP A 153 18.19 -12.98 5.63
C ASP A 153 17.24 -13.39 6.75
N MET A 154 16.50 -12.45 7.32
CA MET A 154 15.46 -12.72 8.32
C MET A 154 14.16 -13.25 7.71
N LEU A 155 13.97 -13.06 6.41
CA LEU A 155 12.77 -13.54 5.73
C LEU A 155 12.84 -15.05 5.49
N LYS A 156 11.70 -15.72 5.72
CA LYS A 156 11.56 -17.14 5.37
C LYS A 156 11.79 -17.31 3.86
N LYS A 157 12.54 -18.32 3.47
CA LYS A 157 12.88 -18.60 2.05
C LYS A 157 11.68 -18.55 1.10
N ARG A 158 10.51 -19.00 1.56
CA ARG A 158 9.26 -19.05 0.78
C ARG A 158 8.75 -17.66 0.37
N ILE A 159 8.91 -16.66 1.22
CA ILE A 159 8.36 -15.31 1.00
C ILE A 159 9.43 -14.30 0.56
N ARG A 160 10.71 -14.67 0.67
CA ARG A 160 11.83 -13.75 0.37
C ARG A 160 11.76 -13.22 -1.06
N ALA A 161 11.61 -14.11 -2.04
CA ALA A 161 11.56 -13.72 -3.45
C ALA A 161 10.36 -12.78 -3.75
N GLU A 162 9.21 -13.04 -3.13
CA GLU A 162 8.02 -12.21 -3.27
C GLU A 162 8.23 -10.82 -2.64
N VAL A 163 8.74 -10.77 -1.41
CA VAL A 163 9.03 -9.52 -0.71
C VAL A 163 10.10 -8.69 -1.45
N GLU A 164 11.17 -9.32 -1.94
CA GLU A 164 12.21 -8.63 -2.70
C GLU A 164 11.69 -8.09 -4.03
N ALA A 165 10.74 -8.77 -4.68
CA ALA A 165 10.13 -8.34 -5.93
C ALA A 165 9.14 -7.17 -5.75
N GLU A 166 8.41 -7.12 -4.63
CA GLU A 166 7.47 -6.03 -4.33
C GLU A 166 8.13 -4.83 -3.64
N ALA A 167 9.30 -5.04 -3.02
CA ALA A 167 9.96 -4.03 -2.21
C ALA A 167 10.44 -2.83 -3.03
N ALA A 168 10.00 -1.65 -2.63
CA ALA A 168 10.25 -0.41 -3.35
C ALA A 168 11.10 0.57 -2.51
N PRO A 169 12.08 1.28 -3.09
CA PRO A 169 12.93 2.23 -2.37
C PRO A 169 12.12 3.34 -1.70
N VAL A 170 12.53 3.72 -0.49
CA VAL A 170 11.97 4.86 0.26
C VAL A 170 12.40 6.20 -0.34
#